data_0fd1098eaf75457c6051d2ee21639360
#
_entry.id   0fd1098eaf75457c6051d2ee21639360
#
_cell.length_a   1.000
_cell.length_b   1.000
_cell.length_c   1.000
_cell.angle_alpha   90.00
_cell.angle_beta   90.00
_cell.angle_gamma   90.00
#
_symmetry.space_group_name_H-M   'P 1'
#
loop_
_entity.id
_entity.type
_entity.pdbx_description
1 polymer ?
#
loop_
_entity_poly.entity_id
_entity_poly.type
_entity_poly.pdbx_seq_one_letter_code
_entity_poly.pdbx_strand_id
1 'polypeptide(L)'
;MSIVFIGSDHRGFQLKQSLIEWLRVNGYNCQDIGNDKYELDDDYTDFAFKTAEKTVKEKGFGVVICGSGVGVCIAANKVKGARAALCTTEKQARLAREDDNANILCLGSDLVKSDESQKILETFLTTMFSSLERHVRRLNKINKYESSNN
;
A
#
# COMPACT_ATOMS: atom_id res chain seq x y z
N MET A 1 -12.53 -4.74 11.64
CA MET A 1 -11.63 -3.89 10.82
C MET A 1 -10.79 -4.80 9.94
N SER A 2 -10.52 -4.37 8.69
CA SER A 2 -9.64 -5.12 7.79
C SER A 2 -8.22 -5.12 8.33
N ILE A 3 -7.49 -6.20 8.11
CA ILE A 3 -6.07 -6.30 8.48
C ILE A 3 -5.21 -5.42 7.55
N VAL A 4 -4.14 -4.84 8.08
CA VAL A 4 -3.16 -4.06 7.34
C VAL A 4 -1.84 -4.85 7.28
N PHE A 5 -1.37 -5.15 6.08
CA PHE A 5 -0.06 -5.77 5.83
C PHE A 5 0.94 -4.69 5.47
N ILE A 6 2.08 -4.65 6.12
CA ILE A 6 3.08 -3.61 5.90
C ILE A 6 4.46 -4.20 5.66
N GLY A 7 5.11 -3.79 4.58
CA GLY A 7 6.45 -4.24 4.19
C GLY A 7 7.32 -3.11 3.69
N SER A 8 8.62 -3.23 3.86
CA SER A 8 9.60 -2.26 3.37
C SER A 8 10.97 -2.88 3.14
N ASP A 9 11.78 -2.21 2.32
CA ASP A 9 13.23 -2.41 2.29
C ASP A 9 13.93 -1.64 3.42
N HIS A 10 15.27 -1.64 3.41
CA HIS A 10 16.08 -0.93 4.41
C HIS A 10 15.80 0.58 4.45
N ARG A 11 15.53 1.23 3.31
CA ARG A 11 15.26 2.69 3.26
C ARG A 11 13.92 3.05 3.90
N GLY A 12 12.94 2.17 3.80
CA GLY A 12 11.62 2.34 4.42
C GLY A 12 11.50 1.76 5.84
N PHE A 13 12.54 1.12 6.35
CA PHE A 13 12.47 0.36 7.61
C PHE A 13 12.03 1.20 8.81
N GLN A 14 12.64 2.37 9.03
CA GLN A 14 12.29 3.23 10.15
C GLN A 14 10.87 3.78 10.04
N LEU A 15 10.46 4.20 8.85
CA LEU A 15 9.09 4.66 8.61
C LEU A 15 8.08 3.52 8.82
N LYS A 16 8.41 2.30 8.38
CA LYS A 16 7.58 1.10 8.64
C LYS A 16 7.36 0.89 10.14
N GLN A 17 8.42 0.94 10.95
CA GLN A 17 8.30 0.76 12.39
C GLN A 17 7.40 1.83 13.03
N SER A 18 7.57 3.09 12.63
CA SER A 18 6.72 4.19 13.09
C SER A 18 5.24 3.99 12.73
N LEU A 19 4.96 3.54 11.51
CA LEU A 19 3.58 3.29 11.07
C LEU A 19 2.96 2.06 11.73
N ILE A 20 3.73 1.00 11.99
CA ILE A 20 3.26 -0.16 12.77
C ILE A 20 2.84 0.27 14.17
N GLU A 21 3.66 1.06 14.84
CA GLU A 21 3.32 1.57 16.17
C GLU A 21 2.05 2.42 16.13
N TRP A 22 1.96 3.35 15.17
CA TRP A 22 0.76 4.17 14.98
C TRP A 22 -0.48 3.32 14.73
N LEU A 23 -0.41 2.29 13.87
CA LEU A 23 -1.52 1.38 13.60
C LEU A 23 -1.99 0.67 14.86
N ARG A 24 -1.06 0.15 15.68
CA ARG A 24 -1.37 -0.55 16.93
C ARG A 24 -2.04 0.37 17.94
N VAL A 25 -1.49 1.57 18.15
CA VAL A 25 -2.04 2.57 19.08
C VAL A 25 -3.46 2.98 18.66
N ASN A 26 -3.73 3.05 17.36
CA ASN A 26 -5.06 3.40 16.84
C ASN A 26 -5.99 2.19 16.65
N GLY A 27 -5.64 1.02 17.18
CA GLY A 27 -6.51 -0.15 17.23
C GLY A 27 -6.63 -0.94 15.91
N TYR A 28 -5.75 -0.69 14.95
CA TYR A 28 -5.70 -1.46 13.71
C TYR A 28 -5.00 -2.80 13.92
N ASN A 29 -5.56 -3.85 13.36
CA ASN A 29 -4.85 -5.12 13.24
C ASN A 29 -3.84 -5.02 12.11
N CYS A 30 -2.54 -5.17 12.40
CA CYS A 30 -1.50 -5.10 11.39
C CYS A 30 -0.50 -6.26 11.52
N GLN A 31 0.02 -6.68 10.36
CA GLN A 31 1.06 -7.70 10.24
C GLN A 31 2.27 -7.12 9.52
N ASP A 32 3.42 -7.19 10.15
CA ASP A 32 4.72 -6.89 9.53
C ASP A 32 5.10 -8.02 8.57
N ILE A 33 5.32 -7.67 7.30
CA ILE A 33 5.71 -8.61 6.22
C ILE A 33 7.24 -8.62 6.01
N GLY A 34 7.94 -7.71 6.67
CA GLY A 34 9.38 -7.56 6.60
C GLY A 34 9.80 -6.24 5.90
N ASN A 35 11.10 -5.91 5.90
CA ASN A 35 12.15 -6.70 6.51
C ASN A 35 12.08 -6.61 8.05
N ASP A 36 12.42 -7.69 8.73
CA ASP A 36 12.46 -7.73 10.21
C ASP A 36 13.70 -7.05 10.76
N LYS A 37 14.72 -6.88 9.91
CA LYS A 37 16.01 -6.31 10.24
C LYS A 37 16.38 -5.22 9.24
N TYR A 38 17.17 -4.27 9.70
CA TYR A 38 17.79 -3.29 8.82
C TYR A 38 18.96 -3.95 8.07
N GLU A 39 18.77 -4.24 6.79
CA GLU A 39 19.75 -4.86 5.90
C GLU A 39 19.98 -4.00 4.66
N LEU A 40 21.20 -3.51 4.43
CA LEU A 40 21.52 -2.62 3.33
C LEU A 40 21.39 -3.26 1.94
N ASP A 41 21.52 -4.59 1.87
CA ASP A 41 21.53 -5.36 0.61
C ASP A 41 20.16 -5.97 0.29
N ASP A 42 19.09 -5.59 0.98
CA ASP A 42 17.77 -6.11 0.69
C ASP A 42 17.15 -5.48 -0.57
N ASP A 43 16.27 -6.23 -1.21
CA ASP A 43 15.57 -5.80 -2.41
C ASP A 43 14.11 -5.42 -2.08
N TYR A 44 13.72 -4.19 -2.39
CA TYR A 44 12.34 -3.71 -2.18
C TYR A 44 11.29 -4.59 -2.83
N THR A 45 11.62 -5.23 -3.94
CA THR A 45 10.72 -6.08 -4.73
C THR A 45 10.19 -7.27 -3.93
N ASP A 46 11.04 -7.90 -3.12
CA ASP A 46 10.66 -9.07 -2.32
C ASP A 46 9.55 -8.73 -1.31
N PHE A 47 9.67 -7.59 -0.66
CA PHE A 47 8.68 -7.13 0.32
C PHE A 47 7.40 -6.61 -0.35
N ALA A 48 7.54 -5.95 -1.50
CA ALA A 48 6.40 -5.47 -2.28
C ALA A 48 5.53 -6.63 -2.78
N PHE A 49 6.13 -7.68 -3.32
CA PHE A 49 5.40 -8.87 -3.78
C PHE A 49 4.70 -9.59 -2.63
N LYS A 50 5.42 -9.89 -1.55
CA LYS A 50 4.85 -10.58 -0.38
C LYS A 50 3.68 -9.80 0.24
N THR A 51 3.83 -8.49 0.37
CA THR A 51 2.78 -7.62 0.92
C THR A 51 1.57 -7.59 -0.01
N ALA A 52 1.78 -7.45 -1.31
CA ALA A 52 0.70 -7.41 -2.29
C ALA A 52 -0.07 -8.73 -2.36
N GLU A 53 0.64 -9.87 -2.40
CA GLU A 53 0.04 -11.21 -2.40
C GLU A 53 -0.82 -11.44 -1.15
N LYS A 54 -0.31 -11.09 0.03
CA LYS A 54 -1.06 -11.18 1.29
C LYS A 54 -2.30 -10.31 1.26
N THR A 55 -2.15 -9.05 0.84
CA THR A 55 -3.25 -8.09 0.75
C THR A 55 -4.40 -8.61 -0.12
N VAL A 56 -4.06 -9.12 -1.30
CA VAL A 56 -5.06 -9.65 -2.25
C VAL A 56 -5.71 -10.92 -1.72
N LYS A 57 -4.91 -11.86 -1.21
CA LYS A 57 -5.39 -13.16 -0.71
C LYS A 57 -6.36 -12.98 0.47
N GLU A 58 -6.03 -12.11 1.41
CA GLU A 58 -6.80 -11.92 2.64
C GLU A 58 -7.79 -10.76 2.56
N LYS A 59 -7.87 -10.09 1.40
CA LYS A 59 -8.77 -8.95 1.16
C LYS A 59 -8.60 -7.82 2.19
N GLY A 60 -7.34 -7.60 2.60
CA GLY A 60 -6.96 -6.53 3.53
C GLY A 60 -6.47 -5.28 2.82
N PHE A 61 -5.73 -4.47 3.55
CA PHE A 61 -4.97 -3.34 3.01
C PHE A 61 -3.47 -3.62 3.06
N GLY A 62 -2.75 -3.15 2.05
CA GLY A 62 -1.29 -3.21 2.02
C GLY A 62 -0.65 -1.84 2.18
N VAL A 63 0.53 -1.81 2.77
CA VAL A 63 1.41 -0.64 2.81
C VAL A 63 2.81 -1.10 2.43
N VAL A 64 3.39 -0.51 1.39
CA VAL A 64 4.75 -0.83 0.94
C VAL A 64 5.60 0.43 0.87
N ILE A 65 6.81 0.35 1.39
CA ILE A 65 7.68 1.51 1.60
C ILE A 65 9.07 1.23 1.05
N CYS A 66 9.61 2.16 0.28
CA CYS A 66 11.04 2.23 -0.05
C CYS A 66 11.49 3.70 -0.02
N GLY A 67 12.64 4.02 -0.53
CA GLY A 67 13.14 5.40 -0.53
C GLY A 67 12.23 6.37 -1.29
N SER A 68 11.90 6.06 -2.54
CA SER A 68 11.03 6.91 -3.40
C SER A 68 9.56 6.49 -3.42
N GLY A 69 9.24 5.27 -2.99
CA GLY A 69 7.92 4.67 -3.15
C GLY A 69 7.59 4.20 -4.58
N VAL A 70 8.40 4.57 -5.56
CA VAL A 70 8.16 4.25 -6.98
C VAL A 70 8.37 2.76 -7.26
N GLY A 71 9.51 2.21 -6.84
CA GLY A 71 9.86 0.81 -7.09
C GLY A 71 8.87 -0.16 -6.45
N VAL A 72 8.51 0.05 -5.19
CA VAL A 72 7.50 -0.78 -4.50
C VAL A 72 6.12 -0.67 -5.14
N CYS A 73 5.77 0.50 -5.68
CA CYS A 73 4.51 0.71 -6.39
C CYS A 73 4.47 -0.10 -7.71
N ILE A 74 5.55 -0.03 -8.49
CA ILE A 74 5.68 -0.81 -9.72
C ILE A 74 5.58 -2.31 -9.42
N ALA A 75 6.36 -2.80 -8.45
CA ALA A 75 6.40 -4.21 -8.09
C ALA A 75 5.03 -4.71 -7.58
N ALA A 76 4.42 -4.00 -6.64
CA ALA A 76 3.13 -4.38 -6.09
C ALA A 76 2.04 -4.50 -7.18
N ASN A 77 2.04 -3.61 -8.17
CA ASN A 77 1.07 -3.63 -9.27
C ASN A 77 1.29 -4.78 -10.27
N LYS A 78 2.37 -5.54 -10.17
CA LYS A 78 2.55 -6.79 -10.95
C LYS A 78 1.79 -7.96 -10.36
N VAL A 79 1.35 -7.86 -9.13
CA VAL A 79 0.55 -8.91 -8.47
C VAL A 79 -0.91 -8.77 -8.88
N LYS A 80 -1.48 -9.84 -9.41
CA LYS A 80 -2.88 -9.88 -9.86
C LYS A 80 -3.83 -9.51 -8.73
N GLY A 81 -4.71 -8.55 -8.97
CA GLY A 81 -5.66 -8.04 -7.99
C GLY A 81 -5.12 -6.92 -7.09
N ALA A 82 -3.82 -6.62 -7.17
CA ALA A 82 -3.25 -5.47 -6.49
C ALA A 82 -3.55 -4.18 -7.26
N ARG A 83 -3.97 -3.16 -6.53
CA ARG A 83 -4.12 -1.79 -7.01
C ARG A 83 -3.34 -0.89 -6.07
N ALA A 84 -2.07 -0.70 -6.38
CA ALA A 84 -1.13 0.05 -5.56
C ALA A 84 -1.01 1.50 -6.06
N ALA A 85 -1.09 2.44 -5.14
CA ALA A 85 -1.03 3.85 -5.42
C ALA A 85 0.09 4.53 -4.61
N LEU A 86 1.00 5.20 -5.30
CA LEU A 86 1.99 6.07 -4.70
C LEU A 86 1.32 7.37 -4.26
N CYS A 87 1.33 7.65 -2.97
CA CYS A 87 0.73 8.84 -2.39
C CYS A 87 1.77 9.65 -1.60
N THR A 88 1.85 10.93 -1.88
CA THR A 88 2.66 11.91 -1.14
C THR A 88 1.79 12.93 -0.39
N THR A 89 0.48 12.87 -0.56
CA THR A 89 -0.50 13.74 0.10
C THR A 89 -1.75 12.97 0.51
N GLU A 90 -2.45 13.47 1.51
CA GLU A 90 -3.77 12.95 1.92
C GLU A 90 -4.79 12.99 0.77
N LYS A 91 -4.73 14.04 -0.07
CA LYS A 91 -5.62 14.16 -1.23
C LYS A 91 -5.43 13.02 -2.23
N GLN A 92 -4.17 12.66 -2.52
CA GLN A 92 -3.90 11.50 -3.40
C GLN A 92 -4.39 10.20 -2.79
N ALA A 93 -4.17 9.98 -1.49
CA ALA A 93 -4.65 8.79 -0.80
C ALA A 93 -6.17 8.66 -0.85
N ARG A 94 -6.89 9.76 -0.64
CA ARG A 94 -8.35 9.81 -0.76
C ARG A 94 -8.80 9.45 -2.19
N LEU A 95 -8.25 10.10 -3.20
CA LEU A 95 -8.61 9.84 -4.60
C LEU A 95 -8.30 8.39 -5.03
N ALA A 96 -7.15 7.85 -4.60
CA ALA A 96 -6.79 6.46 -4.87
C ALA A 96 -7.83 5.48 -4.33
N ARG A 97 -8.38 5.77 -3.15
CA ARG A 97 -9.43 4.95 -2.55
C ARG A 97 -10.80 5.21 -3.18
N GLU A 98 -11.19 6.47 -3.27
CA GLU A 98 -12.52 6.89 -3.71
C GLU A 98 -12.78 6.54 -5.18
N ASP A 99 -11.81 6.77 -6.07
CA ASP A 99 -11.98 6.61 -7.51
C ASP A 99 -11.54 5.22 -8.01
N ASP A 100 -10.42 4.70 -7.49
CA ASP A 100 -9.74 3.53 -8.02
C ASP A 100 -9.78 2.31 -7.09
N ASN A 101 -10.43 2.44 -5.94
CA ASN A 101 -10.48 1.37 -4.92
C ASN A 101 -9.10 0.74 -4.69
N ALA A 102 -8.06 1.57 -4.59
CA ALA A 102 -6.70 1.09 -4.34
C ALA A 102 -6.67 0.30 -3.02
N ASN A 103 -6.02 -0.85 -3.03
CA ASN A 103 -5.90 -1.70 -1.86
C ASN A 103 -4.49 -1.70 -1.26
N ILE A 104 -3.54 -1.05 -1.92
CA ILE A 104 -2.16 -0.93 -1.45
C ILE A 104 -1.72 0.54 -1.53
N LEU A 105 -1.25 1.06 -0.41
CA LEU A 105 -0.60 2.36 -0.29
C LEU A 105 0.90 2.21 -0.47
N CYS A 106 1.51 2.99 -1.36
CA CYS A 106 2.96 3.05 -1.54
C CYS A 106 3.49 4.38 -1.01
N LEU A 107 4.53 4.33 -0.21
CA LEU A 107 5.15 5.50 0.41
C LEU A 107 6.64 5.56 0.11
N GLY A 108 7.16 6.76 -0.07
CA GLY A 108 8.59 7.04 -0.18
C GLY A 108 9.11 7.70 1.09
N SER A 109 10.01 7.02 1.82
CA SER A 109 10.56 7.53 3.07
C SER A 109 11.40 8.80 2.91
N ASP A 110 11.90 9.05 1.69
CA ASP A 110 12.63 10.29 1.35
C ASP A 110 11.69 11.44 0.96
N LEU A 111 10.40 11.17 0.73
CA LEU A 111 9.44 12.14 0.20
C LEU A 111 8.45 12.64 1.25
N VAL A 112 8.14 11.81 2.23
CA VAL A 112 7.15 12.12 3.27
C VAL A 112 7.72 11.87 4.66
N LYS A 113 7.41 12.76 5.59
CA LYS A 113 7.77 12.61 7.00
C LYS A 113 6.82 11.64 7.71
N SER A 114 7.21 11.18 8.90
CA SER A 114 6.42 10.21 9.66
C SER A 114 5.01 10.69 9.99
N ASP A 115 4.87 11.93 10.45
CA ASP A 115 3.56 12.53 10.79
C ASP A 115 2.66 12.73 9.56
N GLU A 116 3.24 13.13 8.43
CA GLU A 116 2.53 13.21 7.15
C GLU A 116 2.11 11.82 6.66
N SER A 117 2.99 10.83 6.77
CA SER A 117 2.70 9.44 6.40
C SER A 117 1.56 8.84 7.22
N GLN A 118 1.46 9.17 8.51
CA GLN A 118 0.36 8.75 9.37
C GLN A 118 -0.98 9.29 8.87
N LYS A 119 -1.05 10.58 8.51
CA LYS A 119 -2.27 11.21 7.97
C LYS A 119 -2.66 10.64 6.60
N ILE A 120 -1.67 10.39 5.74
CA ILE A 120 -1.88 9.75 4.43
C ILE A 120 -2.45 8.33 4.64
N LEU A 121 -1.86 7.55 5.54
CA LEU A 121 -2.32 6.20 5.87
C LEU A 121 -3.73 6.21 6.46
N GLU A 122 -4.02 7.08 7.42
CA GLU A 122 -5.34 7.23 8.01
C GLU A 122 -6.39 7.54 6.95
N THR A 123 -6.12 8.53 6.09
CA THR A 123 -6.99 8.89 4.97
C THR A 123 -7.22 7.70 4.03
N PHE A 124 -6.16 6.95 3.71
CA PHE A 124 -6.26 5.77 2.87
C PHE A 124 -7.15 4.68 3.51
N LEU A 125 -6.98 4.39 4.79
CA LEU A 125 -7.72 3.34 5.48
C LEU A 125 -9.20 3.70 5.75
N THR A 126 -9.52 4.97 5.88
CA THR A 126 -10.87 5.45 6.25
C THR A 126 -11.72 5.88 5.07
N THR A 127 -11.12 6.10 3.89
CA THR A 127 -11.87 6.50 2.70
C THR A 127 -12.53 5.30 2.03
N MET A 128 -13.82 5.40 1.79
CA MET A 128 -14.61 4.38 1.10
C MET A 128 -14.53 4.55 -0.42
N PHE A 129 -14.63 3.44 -1.14
CA PHE A 129 -14.80 3.48 -2.59
C PHE A 129 -16.16 4.09 -2.95
N SER A 130 -16.17 5.00 -3.91
CA SER A 130 -17.38 5.74 -4.31
C SER A 130 -18.49 4.87 -4.89
N SER A 131 -18.10 3.74 -5.51
CA SER A 131 -18.99 2.82 -6.24
C SER A 131 -19.80 3.51 -7.36
N LEU A 132 -19.38 4.69 -7.82
CA LEU A 132 -19.99 5.33 -8.96
C LEU A 132 -19.81 4.48 -10.23
N GLU A 133 -20.84 4.45 -11.09
CA GLU A 133 -20.84 3.61 -12.29
C GLU A 133 -19.57 3.78 -13.14
N ARG A 134 -19.13 5.01 -13.36
CA ARG A 134 -17.92 5.29 -14.14
C ARG A 134 -16.64 4.73 -13.50
N HIS A 135 -16.54 4.70 -12.17
CA HIS A 135 -15.41 4.13 -11.46
C HIS A 135 -15.45 2.61 -11.49
N VAL A 136 -16.59 2.01 -11.25
CA VAL A 136 -16.80 0.55 -11.36
C VAL A 136 -16.47 0.06 -12.77
N ARG A 137 -16.95 0.75 -13.80
CA ARG A 137 -16.67 0.42 -15.20
C ARG A 137 -15.18 0.41 -15.53
N ARG A 138 -14.43 1.41 -15.04
CA ARG A 138 -12.98 1.50 -15.26
C ARG A 138 -12.23 0.38 -14.56
N LEU A 139 -12.56 0.09 -13.30
CA LEU A 139 -11.97 -1.04 -12.56
C LEU A 139 -12.27 -2.38 -13.23
N ASN A 140 -13.47 -2.59 -13.75
CA ASN A 140 -13.83 -3.79 -14.48
C ASN A 140 -12.97 -3.97 -15.75
N LYS A 141 -12.61 -2.89 -16.42
CA LYS A 141 -11.67 -2.93 -17.56
C LYS A 141 -10.27 -3.34 -17.13
N ILE A 142 -9.77 -2.83 -16.02
CA ILE A 142 -8.47 -3.24 -15.45
C ILE A 142 -8.50 -4.74 -15.12
N ASN A 143 -9.52 -5.20 -14.39
CA ASN A 143 -9.66 -6.60 -14.01
C ASN A 143 -9.76 -7.53 -15.24
N LYS A 144 -10.48 -7.11 -16.28
CA LYS A 144 -10.59 -7.88 -17.52
C LYS A 144 -9.25 -7.97 -18.24
N TYR A 145 -8.52 -6.86 -18.35
CA TYR A 145 -7.20 -6.84 -18.98
C TYR A 145 -6.22 -7.76 -18.24
N GLU A 146 -6.17 -7.64 -16.91
CA GLU A 146 -5.33 -8.47 -16.04
C GLU A 146 -5.63 -9.97 -16.21
N SER A 147 -6.91 -10.35 -16.30
CA SER A 147 -7.32 -11.75 -16.47
C SER A 147 -7.03 -12.29 -17.87
N SER A 148 -6.96 -11.44 -18.89
CA SER A 148 -6.74 -11.83 -20.29
C SER A 148 -5.26 -12.06 -20.62
N ASN A 149 -4.35 -11.53 -19.83
CA ASN A 149 -2.90 -11.54 -20.08
C ASN A 149 -2.12 -12.48 -19.15
N ASN A 150 -2.81 -13.35 -18.45
CA ASN A 150 -2.21 -14.39 -17.58
C ASN A 150 -2.49 -15.78 -18.13
#